data_32a8371f0f3bd4502fcdaa6fafd9d34c
#
_entry.id   32a8371f0f3bd4502fcdaa6fafd9d34c
#
_cell.length_a   1.000
_cell.length_b   1.000
_cell.length_c   1.000
_cell.angle_alpha   90.00
_cell.angle_beta   90.00
_cell.angle_gamma   90.00
#
_symmetry.space_group_name_H-M   'P 1'
#
loop_
_entity.id
_entity.type
_entity.pdbx_description
1 polymer ?
#
loop_
_entity_poly.entity_id
_entity_poly.type
_entity_poly.pdbx_seq_one_letter_code
_entity_poly.pdbx_strand_id
1 'polypeptide(L)'
;MYRLYTHNDLDGVACGILFRLAFGEKADIRYNSVSGLNFQVEKYFERMNDRMKKEDHLYITDLSVNHEVTEKINEFVKDGGKAKLIDHHKTALHFNGYSWGMVKVEDDSGTLTSAASLVYDYLVQENHLVKNGSLDEFVELVRQYDTWDWDILKNYKAKNLNDLFFMVSIEEFEERMVPRLTSGDAFDYDDFEKKLLEMEEDKIERYIRRKKREIIQIENDGLYGGIVHAESYHSELGNELGKEYPHLDYIAIMNLGGKKISFRTIHDDVDVSAVAGEFGGGGHAKASGCSMNKEAYNRYIEQAFPLDPIKPDAFKNTYNLKNSKNGCLYENRDRDLYLIYTDRTRYFVQQESKERHGPFDSFEAAERFVKREYGAALARDDVYISYLENIVFSGRN
;
A
#
# COMPACT_ATOMS: atom_id res chain seq x y z
N MET A 1 -31.89 -4.54 16.90
CA MET A 1 -30.45 -4.24 17.05
C MET A 1 -29.83 -4.01 15.66
N TYR A 2 -28.85 -3.12 15.55
CA TYR A 2 -28.05 -2.91 14.32
C TYR A 2 -26.73 -3.65 14.51
N ARG A 3 -26.57 -4.79 13.82
CA ARG A 3 -25.40 -5.64 13.96
C ARG A 3 -24.45 -5.38 12.80
N LEU A 4 -23.31 -4.81 13.13
CA LEU A 4 -22.27 -4.49 12.15
C LEU A 4 -21.10 -5.48 12.28
N TYR A 5 -20.74 -6.10 11.16
CA TYR A 5 -19.48 -6.83 10.98
C TYR A 5 -18.63 -6.06 9.97
N THR A 6 -17.50 -5.55 10.41
CA THR A 6 -16.62 -4.69 9.61
C THR A 6 -15.16 -5.08 9.78
N HIS A 7 -14.29 -4.52 8.95
CA HIS A 7 -12.85 -4.76 9.05
C HIS A 7 -12.25 -4.13 10.31
N ASN A 8 -11.04 -4.55 10.66
CA ASN A 8 -10.32 -4.05 11.84
C ASN A 8 -9.18 -3.09 11.50
N ASP A 9 -9.22 -2.47 10.32
CA ASP A 9 -8.37 -1.34 9.93
C ASP A 9 -9.09 0.00 10.11
N LEU A 10 -8.46 1.10 9.68
CA LEU A 10 -9.02 2.43 9.87
C LEU A 10 -10.37 2.62 9.17
N ASP A 11 -10.54 2.12 7.92
CA ASP A 11 -11.78 2.28 7.16
C ASP A 11 -12.93 1.50 7.81
N GLY A 12 -12.68 0.24 8.19
CA GLY A 12 -13.68 -0.58 8.88
C GLY A 12 -14.02 -0.04 10.27
N VAL A 13 -13.05 0.49 11.03
CA VAL A 13 -13.31 1.07 12.35
C VAL A 13 -14.06 2.41 12.21
N ALA A 14 -13.79 3.19 11.19
CA ALA A 14 -14.58 4.39 10.89
C ALA A 14 -16.05 4.04 10.58
N CYS A 15 -16.32 2.93 9.87
CA CYS A 15 -17.68 2.40 9.72
C CYS A 15 -18.34 2.13 11.10
N GLY A 16 -17.60 1.53 12.02
CA GLY A 16 -18.06 1.28 13.39
C GLY A 16 -18.40 2.56 14.14
N ILE A 17 -17.53 3.56 14.09
CA ILE A 17 -17.76 4.88 14.69
C ILE A 17 -19.03 5.53 14.14
N LEU A 18 -19.21 5.51 12.82
CA LEU A 18 -20.41 6.05 12.17
C LEU A 18 -21.70 5.33 12.64
N PHE A 19 -21.65 4.00 12.81
CA PHE A 19 -22.77 3.22 13.35
C PHE A 19 -23.04 3.56 14.81
N ARG A 20 -22.01 3.76 15.62
CA ARG A 20 -22.16 4.16 17.02
C ARG A 20 -22.80 5.56 17.14
N LEU A 21 -22.41 6.49 16.27
CA LEU A 21 -23.00 7.83 16.20
C LEU A 21 -24.46 7.78 15.74
N ALA A 22 -24.80 6.90 14.78
CA ALA A 22 -26.16 6.80 14.23
C ALA A 22 -27.13 6.05 15.16
N PHE A 23 -26.69 5.01 15.86
CA PHE A 23 -27.56 4.07 16.55
C PHE A 23 -27.32 3.96 18.07
N GLY A 24 -26.24 4.55 18.58
CA GLY A 24 -25.90 4.54 20.01
C GLY A 24 -25.82 3.10 20.56
N GLU A 25 -26.46 2.87 21.70
CA GLU A 25 -26.50 1.56 22.39
C GLU A 25 -27.21 0.44 21.59
N LYS A 26 -27.88 0.78 20.50
CA LYS A 26 -28.52 -0.20 19.61
C LYS A 26 -27.55 -0.78 18.58
N ALA A 27 -26.32 -0.25 18.47
CA ALA A 27 -25.27 -0.77 17.60
C ALA A 27 -24.49 -1.88 18.33
N ASP A 28 -24.45 -3.09 17.73
CA ASP A 28 -23.57 -4.20 18.14
C ASP A 28 -22.50 -4.33 17.03
N ILE A 29 -21.29 -3.81 17.31
CA ILE A 29 -20.21 -3.68 16.34
C ILE A 29 -19.16 -4.76 16.61
N ARG A 30 -18.74 -5.43 15.53
CA ARG A 30 -17.71 -6.48 15.58
C ARG A 30 -16.68 -6.24 14.52
N TYR A 31 -15.45 -5.99 14.95
CA TYR A 31 -14.29 -5.84 14.11
C TYR A 31 -13.69 -7.20 13.75
N ASN A 32 -13.41 -7.45 12.49
CA ASN A 32 -13.00 -8.75 11.99
C ASN A 32 -11.77 -8.64 11.08
N SER A 33 -10.94 -9.69 11.10
CA SER A 33 -10.00 -9.90 10.01
C SER A 33 -10.73 -10.49 8.79
N VAL A 34 -10.12 -10.38 7.62
CA VAL A 34 -10.61 -11.00 6.37
C VAL A 34 -10.94 -12.49 6.57
N SER A 35 -10.09 -13.23 7.28
CA SER A 35 -10.29 -14.66 7.53
C SER A 35 -11.33 -14.96 8.61
N GLY A 36 -11.61 -14.01 9.50
CA GLY A 36 -12.53 -14.20 10.64
C GLY A 36 -13.99 -13.90 10.32
N LEU A 37 -14.26 -13.06 9.33
CA LEU A 37 -15.61 -12.58 9.03
C LEU A 37 -16.63 -13.71 8.84
N ASN A 38 -16.35 -14.65 7.93
CA ASN A 38 -17.28 -15.72 7.59
C ASN A 38 -17.70 -16.52 8.83
N PHE A 39 -16.74 -16.89 9.66
CA PHE A 39 -17.01 -17.60 10.93
C PHE A 39 -17.92 -16.78 11.87
N GLN A 40 -17.69 -15.48 11.99
CA GLN A 40 -18.49 -14.63 12.86
C GLN A 40 -19.94 -14.47 12.36
N VAL A 41 -20.12 -14.31 11.05
CA VAL A 41 -21.47 -14.22 10.44
C VAL A 41 -22.20 -15.56 10.54
N GLU A 42 -21.50 -16.69 10.34
CA GLU A 42 -22.08 -18.02 10.57
C GLU A 42 -22.55 -18.21 12.01
N LYS A 43 -21.74 -17.80 12.98
CA LYS A 43 -22.11 -17.85 14.41
C LYS A 43 -23.35 -16.99 14.74
N TYR A 44 -23.54 -15.88 14.02
CA TYR A 44 -24.77 -15.10 14.12
C TYR A 44 -25.97 -15.91 13.66
N PHE A 45 -25.91 -16.56 12.50
CA PHE A 45 -26.99 -17.38 11.97
C PHE A 45 -27.28 -18.63 12.84
N GLU A 46 -26.26 -19.29 13.39
CA GLU A 46 -26.43 -20.42 14.32
C GLU A 46 -27.17 -20.02 15.60
N ARG A 47 -27.03 -18.79 16.08
CA ARG A 47 -27.66 -18.27 17.30
C ARG A 47 -28.97 -17.54 17.05
N MET A 48 -29.32 -17.34 15.79
CA MET A 48 -30.49 -16.57 15.39
C MET A 48 -31.78 -17.26 15.86
N ASN A 49 -32.68 -16.46 16.40
CA ASN A 49 -34.03 -16.86 16.75
C ASN A 49 -35.07 -15.96 16.06
N ASP A 50 -36.36 -16.28 16.18
CA ASP A 50 -37.46 -15.56 15.49
C ASP A 50 -37.51 -14.06 15.87
N ARG A 51 -37.10 -13.69 17.08
CA ARG A 51 -37.05 -12.30 17.50
C ARG A 51 -35.91 -11.58 16.80
N MET A 52 -34.69 -12.15 16.83
CA MET A 52 -33.52 -11.59 16.14
C MET A 52 -33.80 -11.45 14.63
N LYS A 53 -34.40 -12.45 14.01
CA LYS A 53 -34.77 -12.41 12.59
C LYS A 53 -35.67 -11.23 12.23
N LYS A 54 -36.57 -10.83 13.11
CA LYS A 54 -37.54 -9.72 12.89
C LYS A 54 -36.98 -8.34 13.25
N GLU A 55 -36.18 -8.28 14.32
CA GLU A 55 -35.74 -7.01 14.95
C GLU A 55 -34.32 -6.60 14.57
N ASP A 56 -33.47 -7.55 14.19
CA ASP A 56 -32.08 -7.25 13.86
C ASP A 56 -31.93 -6.80 12.41
N HIS A 57 -31.02 -5.85 12.21
CA HIS A 57 -30.52 -5.42 10.90
C HIS A 57 -29.05 -5.83 10.81
N LEU A 58 -28.75 -6.75 9.91
CA LEU A 58 -27.39 -7.24 9.67
C LEU A 58 -26.67 -6.32 8.67
N TYR A 59 -25.53 -5.78 9.07
CA TYR A 59 -24.66 -5.00 8.20
C TYR A 59 -23.28 -5.64 8.09
N ILE A 60 -22.74 -5.64 6.89
CA ILE A 60 -21.37 -6.05 6.60
C ILE A 60 -20.72 -4.90 5.83
N THR A 61 -19.58 -4.38 6.29
CA THR A 61 -18.92 -3.26 5.62
C THR A 61 -17.43 -3.53 5.47
N ASP A 62 -16.84 -3.02 4.39
CA ASP A 62 -15.40 -3.08 4.13
C ASP A 62 -14.80 -4.49 4.04
N LEU A 63 -15.65 -5.49 3.98
CA LEU A 63 -15.30 -6.90 3.83
C LEU A 63 -16.36 -7.63 3.03
N SER A 64 -15.94 -8.67 2.34
CA SER A 64 -16.81 -9.55 1.57
C SER A 64 -16.89 -10.94 2.18
N VAL A 65 -18.09 -11.53 2.12
CA VAL A 65 -18.34 -12.90 2.58
C VAL A 65 -18.11 -13.93 1.47
N ASN A 66 -17.84 -15.17 1.84
CA ASN A 66 -17.75 -16.27 0.88
C ASN A 66 -19.12 -16.71 0.34
N HIS A 67 -19.13 -17.59 -0.64
CA HIS A 67 -20.36 -18.06 -1.30
C HIS A 67 -21.33 -18.72 -0.32
N GLU A 68 -20.85 -19.52 0.64
CA GLU A 68 -21.71 -20.21 1.59
C GLU A 68 -22.46 -19.23 2.51
N VAL A 69 -21.76 -18.22 3.04
CA VAL A 69 -22.37 -17.16 3.85
C VAL A 69 -23.29 -16.27 3.00
N THR A 70 -22.93 -16.02 1.74
CA THR A 70 -23.78 -15.29 0.78
C THR A 70 -25.16 -15.94 0.64
N GLU A 71 -25.20 -17.27 0.46
CA GLU A 71 -26.46 -18.00 0.34
C GLU A 71 -27.30 -17.92 1.64
N LYS A 72 -26.66 -18.03 2.80
CA LYS A 72 -27.33 -17.86 4.11
C LYS A 72 -27.95 -16.47 4.26
N ILE A 73 -27.24 -15.41 3.86
CA ILE A 73 -27.76 -14.03 3.88
C ILE A 73 -28.93 -13.90 2.89
N ASN A 74 -28.82 -14.48 1.71
CA ASN A 74 -29.85 -14.43 0.69
C ASN A 74 -31.14 -15.11 1.15
N GLU A 75 -31.06 -16.28 1.77
CA GLU A 75 -32.19 -16.96 2.40
C GLU A 75 -32.80 -16.13 3.53
N PHE A 76 -31.95 -15.58 4.40
CA PHE A 76 -32.38 -14.70 5.49
C PHE A 76 -33.21 -13.51 4.99
N VAL A 77 -32.74 -12.85 3.91
CA VAL A 77 -33.46 -11.70 3.31
C VAL A 77 -34.78 -12.15 2.64
N LYS A 78 -34.75 -13.27 1.91
CA LYS A 78 -35.97 -13.85 1.30
C LYS A 78 -37.04 -14.16 2.35
N ASP A 79 -36.65 -14.57 3.52
CA ASP A 79 -37.47 -14.88 4.67
C ASP A 79 -37.90 -13.63 5.49
N GLY A 80 -37.66 -12.43 4.99
CA GLY A 80 -38.06 -11.16 5.59
C GLY A 80 -37.07 -10.57 6.59
N GLY A 81 -35.86 -11.14 6.72
CA GLY A 81 -34.75 -10.55 7.45
C GLY A 81 -34.19 -9.33 6.72
N LYS A 82 -33.46 -8.49 7.46
CA LYS A 82 -32.87 -7.26 6.93
C LYS A 82 -31.35 -7.37 6.93
N ALA A 83 -30.75 -7.29 5.75
CA ALA A 83 -29.29 -7.28 5.58
C ALA A 83 -28.87 -6.19 4.61
N LYS A 84 -27.64 -5.68 4.77
CA LYS A 84 -26.98 -4.75 3.87
C LYS A 84 -25.46 -5.01 3.89
N LEU A 85 -24.88 -5.18 2.70
CA LEU A 85 -23.43 -5.18 2.50
C LEU A 85 -23.05 -3.88 1.81
N ILE A 86 -22.05 -3.16 2.35
CA ILE A 86 -21.51 -1.92 1.79
C ILE A 86 -20.00 -2.09 1.67
N ASP A 87 -19.49 -2.07 0.44
CA ASP A 87 -18.09 -2.33 0.15
C ASP A 87 -17.60 -1.48 -1.03
N HIS A 88 -16.31 -1.27 -1.14
CA HIS A 88 -15.69 -0.50 -2.22
C HIS A 88 -14.68 -1.33 -3.05
N HIS A 89 -14.41 -2.57 -2.68
CA HIS A 89 -13.45 -3.43 -3.35
C HIS A 89 -13.97 -3.94 -4.71
N LYS A 90 -13.13 -3.89 -5.76
CA LYS A 90 -13.46 -4.41 -7.10
C LYS A 90 -13.89 -5.87 -7.09
N THR A 91 -13.30 -6.68 -6.22
CA THR A 91 -13.64 -8.10 -6.07
C THR A 91 -15.02 -8.33 -5.51
N ALA A 92 -15.62 -7.35 -4.86
CA ALA A 92 -16.96 -7.38 -4.26
C ALA A 92 -18.07 -6.93 -5.22
N LEU A 93 -17.76 -6.42 -6.41
CA LEU A 93 -18.76 -5.86 -7.36
C LEU A 93 -19.91 -6.82 -7.70
N HIS A 94 -19.66 -8.13 -7.63
CA HIS A 94 -20.69 -9.15 -7.87
C HIS A 94 -21.84 -9.11 -6.84
N PHE A 95 -21.62 -8.54 -5.65
CA PHE A 95 -22.68 -8.36 -4.65
C PHE A 95 -23.77 -7.37 -5.08
N ASN A 96 -23.51 -6.50 -6.05
CA ASN A 96 -24.53 -5.63 -6.63
C ASN A 96 -25.67 -6.41 -7.33
N GLY A 97 -25.48 -7.70 -7.59
CA GLY A 97 -26.54 -8.59 -8.07
C GLY A 97 -27.59 -8.99 -6.99
N TYR A 98 -27.31 -8.71 -5.73
CA TYR A 98 -28.22 -8.99 -4.61
C TYR A 98 -28.90 -7.70 -4.13
N SER A 99 -30.16 -7.78 -3.70
CA SER A 99 -30.92 -6.61 -3.19
C SER A 99 -30.32 -5.98 -1.94
N TRP A 100 -29.50 -6.71 -1.24
CA TRP A 100 -28.81 -6.30 -0.03
C TRP A 100 -27.35 -5.86 -0.26
N GLY A 101 -26.82 -6.00 -1.48
CA GLY A 101 -25.47 -5.56 -1.84
C GLY A 101 -25.46 -4.10 -2.30
N MET A 102 -24.42 -3.36 -1.92
CA MET A 102 -24.09 -2.01 -2.38
C MET A 102 -22.58 -1.88 -2.46
N VAL A 103 -22.02 -2.04 -3.65
CA VAL A 103 -20.58 -1.96 -3.87
C VAL A 103 -20.30 -0.89 -4.91
N LYS A 104 -19.45 0.08 -4.55
CA LYS A 104 -19.11 1.20 -5.43
C LYS A 104 -17.63 1.52 -5.27
N VAL A 105 -16.85 1.32 -6.32
CA VAL A 105 -15.38 1.55 -6.31
C VAL A 105 -15.06 3.04 -6.46
N GLU A 106 -15.84 3.74 -7.29
CA GLU A 106 -15.72 5.16 -7.58
C GLU A 106 -17.08 5.83 -7.44
N ASP A 107 -17.10 7.08 -7.05
CA ASP A 107 -18.30 7.89 -7.04
C ASP A 107 -18.67 8.36 -8.46
N ASP A 108 -19.73 9.17 -8.59
CA ASP A 108 -20.22 9.64 -9.89
C ASP A 108 -19.29 10.67 -10.53
N SER A 109 -18.30 11.19 -9.79
CA SER A 109 -17.24 12.07 -10.29
C SER A 109 -15.99 11.32 -10.74
N GLY A 110 -15.91 10.02 -10.50
CA GLY A 110 -14.73 9.18 -10.75
C GLY A 110 -13.72 9.20 -9.60
N THR A 111 -14.11 9.71 -8.42
CA THR A 111 -13.25 9.69 -7.22
C THR A 111 -13.38 8.33 -6.55
N LEU A 112 -12.25 7.72 -6.18
CA LEU A 112 -12.23 6.45 -5.44
C LEU A 112 -12.94 6.61 -4.09
N THR A 113 -13.73 5.60 -3.73
CA THR A 113 -14.47 5.55 -2.47
C THR A 113 -13.75 4.69 -1.43
N SER A 114 -14.14 4.84 -0.17
CA SER A 114 -13.87 3.90 0.92
C SER A 114 -15.17 3.38 1.51
N ALA A 115 -15.14 2.30 2.27
CA ALA A 115 -16.34 1.79 2.91
C ALA A 115 -16.95 2.82 3.88
N ALA A 116 -16.12 3.55 4.64
CA ALA A 116 -16.60 4.62 5.52
C ALA A 116 -17.32 5.73 4.75
N SER A 117 -16.82 6.16 3.59
CA SER A 117 -17.47 7.17 2.76
C SER A 117 -18.84 6.71 2.28
N LEU A 118 -18.96 5.47 1.82
CA LEU A 118 -20.22 4.88 1.38
C LEU A 118 -21.22 4.68 2.53
N VAL A 119 -20.73 4.23 3.69
CA VAL A 119 -21.54 4.09 4.91
C VAL A 119 -22.05 5.43 5.39
N TYR A 120 -21.20 6.46 5.37
CA TYR A 120 -21.59 7.81 5.74
C TYR A 120 -22.74 8.34 4.87
N ASP A 121 -22.58 8.26 3.56
CA ASP A 121 -23.62 8.68 2.62
C ASP A 121 -24.91 7.88 2.80
N TYR A 122 -24.80 6.57 2.97
CA TYR A 122 -25.95 5.71 3.24
C TYR A 122 -26.70 6.11 4.52
N LEU A 123 -26.01 6.31 5.63
CA LEU A 123 -26.62 6.68 6.91
C LEU A 123 -27.26 8.06 6.87
N VAL A 124 -26.70 8.99 6.11
CA VAL A 124 -27.29 10.32 5.89
C VAL A 124 -28.54 10.23 5.01
N GLN A 125 -28.52 9.45 3.92
CA GLN A 125 -29.66 9.25 3.05
C GLN A 125 -30.84 8.59 3.77
N GLU A 126 -30.56 7.63 4.65
CA GLU A 126 -31.56 6.95 5.49
C GLU A 126 -32.00 7.80 6.70
N ASN A 127 -31.51 9.03 6.85
CA ASN A 127 -31.79 9.94 7.99
C ASN A 127 -31.39 9.35 9.36
N HIS A 128 -30.37 8.49 9.41
CA HIS A 128 -29.80 7.96 10.63
C HIS A 128 -28.65 8.81 11.19
N LEU A 129 -28.04 9.65 10.35
CA LEU A 129 -26.96 10.54 10.72
C LEU A 129 -27.16 11.94 10.11
N VAL A 130 -26.77 12.97 10.83
CA VAL A 130 -26.82 14.37 10.36
C VAL A 130 -25.41 14.80 9.99
N LYS A 131 -25.23 15.37 8.80
CA LYS A 131 -23.95 15.91 8.35
C LYS A 131 -23.46 17.04 9.25
N ASN A 132 -22.19 17.03 9.54
CA ASN A 132 -21.47 18.17 10.14
C ASN A 132 -20.03 18.20 9.63
N GLY A 133 -19.38 19.37 9.75
CA GLY A 133 -18.05 19.57 9.17
C GLY A 133 -16.97 18.66 9.73
N SER A 134 -17.05 18.27 11.01
CA SER A 134 -16.11 17.34 11.64
C SER A 134 -16.25 15.91 11.07
N LEU A 135 -17.47 15.46 10.85
CA LEU A 135 -17.74 14.16 10.22
C LEU A 135 -17.33 14.16 8.75
N ASP A 136 -17.68 15.21 8.00
CA ASP A 136 -17.29 15.32 6.59
C ASP A 136 -15.76 15.25 6.44
N GLU A 137 -15.02 15.97 7.29
CA GLU A 137 -13.55 15.95 7.26
C GLU A 137 -12.97 14.60 7.69
N PHE A 138 -13.50 14.01 8.77
CA PHE A 138 -13.03 12.69 9.24
C PHE A 138 -13.20 11.61 8.17
N VAL A 139 -14.37 11.52 7.57
CA VAL A 139 -14.69 10.54 6.52
C VAL A 139 -13.79 10.74 5.29
N GLU A 140 -13.57 12.00 4.91
CA GLU A 140 -12.68 12.32 3.80
C GLU A 140 -11.20 11.97 4.09
N LEU A 141 -10.72 12.18 5.32
CA LEU A 141 -9.37 11.76 5.72
C LEU A 141 -9.22 10.23 5.68
N VAL A 142 -10.23 9.48 6.15
CA VAL A 142 -10.25 8.02 6.06
C VAL A 142 -10.20 7.57 4.60
N ARG A 143 -11.06 8.13 3.73
CA ARG A 143 -11.08 7.82 2.31
C ARG A 143 -9.73 8.09 1.64
N GLN A 144 -9.16 9.27 1.87
CA GLN A 144 -7.86 9.64 1.27
C GLN A 144 -6.74 8.69 1.70
N TYR A 145 -6.76 8.22 2.94
CA TYR A 145 -5.77 7.25 3.40
C TYR A 145 -5.96 5.90 2.71
N ASP A 146 -7.17 5.38 2.71
CA ASP A 146 -7.50 4.07 2.16
C ASP A 146 -7.22 3.96 0.65
N THR A 147 -7.54 5.02 -0.10
CA THR A 147 -7.31 5.11 -1.55
C THR A 147 -5.89 5.56 -1.93
N TRP A 148 -5.04 5.89 -0.96
CA TRP A 148 -3.71 6.48 -1.15
C TRP A 148 -3.70 7.89 -1.76
N ASP A 149 -4.85 8.55 -1.87
CA ASP A 149 -4.97 9.92 -2.39
C ASP A 149 -4.20 10.93 -1.52
N TRP A 150 -4.01 10.65 -0.23
CA TRP A 150 -3.26 11.52 0.69
C TRP A 150 -1.83 11.80 0.22
N ASP A 151 -1.14 10.84 -0.42
CA ASP A 151 0.22 11.04 -0.93
C ASP A 151 0.23 11.92 -2.19
N ILE A 152 -0.77 11.74 -3.07
CA ILE A 152 -0.95 12.57 -4.28
C ILE A 152 -1.29 14.01 -3.88
N LEU A 153 -2.24 14.17 -2.95
CA LEU A 153 -2.73 15.46 -2.46
C LEU A 153 -1.81 16.11 -1.42
N LYS A 154 -0.78 15.39 -0.95
CA LYS A 154 0.10 15.79 0.17
C LYS A 154 -0.66 16.12 1.45
N ASN A 155 -1.78 15.44 1.68
CA ASN A 155 -2.59 15.61 2.88
C ASN A 155 -2.12 14.67 4.00
N TYR A 156 -1.04 15.04 4.66
CA TYR A 156 -0.46 14.26 5.76
C TYR A 156 -1.41 14.10 6.97
N LYS A 157 -2.45 14.90 7.08
CA LYS A 157 -3.47 14.73 8.13
C LYS A 157 -4.19 13.39 8.00
N ALA A 158 -4.45 12.91 6.78
CA ALA A 158 -5.03 11.59 6.54
C ALA A 158 -4.07 10.45 6.97
N LYS A 159 -2.78 10.54 6.62
CA LYS A 159 -1.76 9.61 7.10
C LYS A 159 -1.67 9.60 8.63
N ASN A 160 -1.63 10.77 9.24
CA ASN A 160 -1.57 10.92 10.70
C ASN A 160 -2.77 10.28 11.41
N LEU A 161 -3.96 10.31 10.80
CA LEU A 161 -5.14 9.65 11.35
C LEU A 161 -4.95 8.14 11.44
N ASN A 162 -4.40 7.55 10.40
CA ASN A 162 -4.09 6.13 10.38
C ASN A 162 -2.95 5.77 11.36
N ASP A 163 -1.90 6.58 11.42
CA ASP A 163 -0.80 6.36 12.34
C ASP A 163 -1.30 6.40 13.80
N LEU A 164 -2.12 7.38 14.14
CA LEU A 164 -2.77 7.47 15.46
C LEU A 164 -3.63 6.24 15.75
N PHE A 165 -4.40 5.77 14.77
CA PHE A 165 -5.21 4.57 14.88
C PHE A 165 -4.36 3.34 15.28
N PHE A 166 -3.19 3.15 14.67
CA PHE A 166 -2.30 2.03 14.99
C PHE A 166 -1.50 2.20 16.28
N MET A 167 -1.45 3.40 16.86
CA MET A 167 -0.75 3.67 18.12
C MET A 167 -1.58 3.39 19.37
N VAL A 168 -2.90 3.27 19.24
CA VAL A 168 -3.85 3.04 20.33
C VAL A 168 -4.70 1.79 20.07
N SER A 169 -5.47 1.34 21.04
CA SER A 169 -6.44 0.27 20.79
C SER A 169 -7.67 0.80 20.03
N ILE A 170 -8.42 -0.10 19.38
CA ILE A 170 -9.66 0.29 18.67
C ILE A 170 -10.63 0.98 19.65
N GLU A 171 -10.77 0.46 20.84
CA GLU A 171 -11.64 1.03 21.88
C GLU A 171 -11.22 2.45 22.26
N GLU A 172 -9.92 2.67 22.48
CA GLU A 172 -9.39 4.00 22.79
C GLU A 172 -9.55 4.96 21.61
N PHE A 173 -9.36 4.49 20.38
CA PHE A 173 -9.58 5.30 19.19
C PHE A 173 -11.05 5.74 19.08
N GLU A 174 -12.00 4.82 19.27
CA GLU A 174 -13.44 5.16 19.29
C GLU A 174 -13.76 6.18 20.41
N GLU A 175 -13.25 5.96 21.62
CA GLU A 175 -13.47 6.86 22.77
C GLU A 175 -12.96 8.27 22.51
N ARG A 176 -11.89 8.44 21.74
CA ARG A 176 -11.36 9.74 21.35
C ARG A 176 -12.14 10.38 20.19
N MET A 177 -12.52 9.57 19.18
CA MET A 177 -13.15 10.09 17.96
C MET A 177 -14.63 10.42 18.15
N VAL A 178 -15.42 9.60 18.84
CA VAL A 178 -16.85 9.82 19.00
C VAL A 178 -17.20 11.19 19.61
N PRO A 179 -16.61 11.64 20.73
CA PRO A 179 -16.86 12.99 21.26
C PRO A 179 -16.39 14.10 20.31
N ARG A 180 -15.24 13.93 19.65
CA ARG A 180 -14.67 14.91 18.72
C ARG A 180 -15.58 15.13 17.52
N LEU A 181 -16.17 14.07 16.96
CA LEU A 181 -17.05 14.12 15.81
C LEU A 181 -18.46 14.65 16.15
N THR A 182 -18.85 14.64 17.43
CA THR A 182 -20.12 15.17 17.89
C THR A 182 -20.04 16.65 18.32
N SER A 183 -18.85 17.18 18.60
CA SER A 183 -18.68 18.57 19.06
C SER A 183 -19.08 19.59 17.99
N GLY A 184 -18.99 19.23 16.70
CA GLY A 184 -19.22 20.14 15.58
C GLY A 184 -18.07 21.11 15.29
N ASP A 185 -16.99 21.05 16.07
CA ASP A 185 -15.77 21.82 15.83
C ASP A 185 -15.00 21.21 14.64
N ALA A 186 -14.08 22.00 14.06
CA ALA A 186 -13.18 21.47 13.03
C ALA A 186 -12.37 20.27 13.57
N PHE A 187 -12.23 19.22 12.76
CA PHE A 187 -11.44 18.05 13.13
C PHE A 187 -9.96 18.42 13.26
N ASP A 188 -9.36 18.22 14.44
CA ASP A 188 -7.91 18.38 14.65
C ASP A 188 -7.41 17.43 15.75
N TYR A 189 -6.09 17.20 15.76
CA TYR A 189 -5.39 16.45 16.80
C TYR A 189 -5.07 17.36 18.00
N ASP A 190 -5.12 16.79 19.21
CA ASP A 190 -4.64 17.49 20.40
C ASP A 190 -3.10 17.53 20.47
N ASP A 191 -2.54 18.30 21.41
CA ASP A 191 -1.09 18.49 21.52
C ASP A 191 -0.34 17.19 21.87
N PHE A 192 -1.00 16.29 22.61
CA PHE A 192 -0.43 14.98 22.94
C PHE A 192 -0.39 14.07 21.71
N GLU A 193 -1.47 14.01 20.94
CA GLU A 193 -1.56 13.26 19.69
C GLU A 193 -0.54 13.78 18.67
N LYS A 194 -0.41 15.11 18.54
CA LYS A 194 0.62 15.71 17.65
C LYS A 194 2.04 15.28 18.04
N LYS A 195 2.34 15.21 19.35
CA LYS A 195 3.65 14.77 19.81
C LYS A 195 3.89 13.29 19.58
N LEU A 196 2.89 12.45 19.78
CA LEU A 196 2.96 11.02 19.45
C LEU A 196 3.24 10.81 17.97
N LEU A 197 2.51 11.51 17.10
CA LEU A 197 2.68 11.42 15.65
C LEU A 197 4.08 11.83 15.19
N GLU A 198 4.65 12.90 15.75
CA GLU A 198 6.03 13.32 15.48
C GLU A 198 7.03 12.20 15.85
N MET A 199 6.84 11.56 17.00
CA MET A 199 7.71 10.46 17.45
C MET A 199 7.58 9.22 16.56
N GLU A 200 6.37 8.92 16.08
CA GLU A 200 6.12 7.79 15.19
C GLU A 200 6.74 8.03 13.79
N GLU A 201 6.60 9.24 13.25
CA GLU A 201 7.24 9.61 11.98
C GLU A 201 8.76 9.41 12.03
N ASP A 202 9.41 9.91 13.08
CA ASP A 202 10.83 9.71 13.33
C ASP A 202 11.21 8.21 13.39
N LYS A 203 10.34 7.38 13.96
CA LYS A 203 10.55 5.93 14.06
C LYS A 203 10.42 5.26 12.70
N ILE A 204 9.39 5.62 11.91
CA ILE A 204 9.18 5.14 10.54
C ILE A 204 10.38 5.49 9.67
N GLU A 205 10.84 6.75 9.69
CA GLU A 205 12.02 7.17 8.92
C GLU A 205 13.27 6.36 9.27
N ARG A 206 13.54 6.15 10.57
CA ARG A 206 14.69 5.33 11.00
C ARG A 206 14.56 3.88 10.54
N TYR A 207 13.35 3.32 10.58
CA TYR A 207 13.07 1.97 10.12
C TYR A 207 13.32 1.84 8.62
N ILE A 208 12.74 2.72 7.80
CA ILE A 208 12.90 2.73 6.35
C ILE A 208 14.38 2.90 5.96
N ARG A 209 15.09 3.84 6.61
CA ARG A 209 16.54 4.08 6.37
C ARG A 209 17.38 2.82 6.60
N ARG A 210 17.02 1.99 7.58
CA ARG A 210 17.67 0.69 7.80
C ARG A 210 17.33 -0.27 6.67
N LYS A 211 16.05 -0.38 6.31
CA LYS A 211 15.56 -1.32 5.29
C LYS A 211 16.07 -1.02 3.88
N LYS A 212 16.33 0.23 3.55
CA LYS A 212 16.99 0.63 2.29
C LYS A 212 18.34 -0.07 2.05
N ARG A 213 19.01 -0.55 3.09
CA ARG A 213 20.30 -1.25 2.99
C ARG A 213 20.17 -2.76 2.82
N GLU A 214 18.96 -3.28 2.96
CA GLU A 214 18.68 -4.72 2.95
C GLU A 214 17.98 -5.17 1.66
N ILE A 215 17.56 -4.24 0.78
CA ILE A 215 16.83 -4.54 -0.44
C ILE A 215 17.67 -5.32 -1.44
N ILE A 216 17.12 -6.41 -1.97
CA ILE A 216 17.75 -7.28 -2.96
C ILE A 216 16.99 -7.14 -4.27
N GLN A 217 17.70 -7.09 -5.39
CA GLN A 217 17.09 -7.09 -6.73
C GLN A 217 16.99 -8.50 -7.27
N ILE A 218 15.81 -8.85 -7.80
CA ILE A 218 15.61 -10.05 -8.62
C ILE A 218 14.99 -9.67 -9.97
N GLU A 219 15.21 -10.52 -10.96
CA GLU A 219 14.42 -10.50 -12.20
C GLU A 219 13.44 -11.68 -12.18
N ASN A 220 12.20 -11.43 -12.56
CA ASN A 220 11.14 -12.42 -12.55
C ASN A 220 10.16 -12.17 -13.70
N ASP A 221 10.13 -13.09 -14.67
CA ASP A 221 9.25 -13.06 -15.85
C ASP A 221 9.31 -11.70 -16.60
N GLY A 222 10.53 -11.12 -16.69
CA GLY A 222 10.78 -9.84 -17.35
C GLY A 222 10.50 -8.60 -16.49
N LEU A 223 10.08 -8.76 -15.23
CA LEU A 223 9.94 -7.69 -14.25
C LEU A 223 11.08 -7.71 -13.23
N TYR A 224 11.59 -6.55 -12.90
CA TYR A 224 12.62 -6.39 -11.86
C TYR A 224 11.96 -6.02 -10.53
N GLY A 225 12.03 -6.94 -9.56
CA GLY A 225 11.49 -6.78 -8.23
C GLY A 225 12.56 -6.41 -7.21
N GLY A 226 12.23 -5.52 -6.27
CA GLY A 226 13.01 -5.30 -5.07
C GLY A 226 12.46 -6.11 -3.91
N ILE A 227 13.25 -6.98 -3.31
CA ILE A 227 12.84 -7.81 -2.17
C ILE A 227 13.39 -7.20 -0.89
N VAL A 228 12.52 -7.03 0.11
CA VAL A 228 12.89 -6.61 1.46
C VAL A 228 12.10 -7.37 2.51
N HIS A 229 12.74 -7.72 3.61
CA HIS A 229 12.05 -8.30 4.76
C HIS A 229 11.60 -7.21 5.74
N ALA A 230 10.30 -7.16 6.06
CA ALA A 230 9.75 -6.23 7.03
C ALA A 230 8.52 -6.80 7.74
N GLU A 231 8.34 -6.41 8.99
CA GLU A 231 7.19 -6.79 9.82
C GLU A 231 6.20 -5.63 10.00
N SER A 232 6.61 -4.40 9.67
CA SER A 232 5.84 -3.18 9.89
C SER A 232 6.03 -2.20 8.73
N TYR A 233 5.13 -1.21 8.63
CA TYR A 233 5.18 -0.08 7.71
C TYR A 233 5.29 -0.48 6.24
N HIS A 234 4.55 -1.51 5.83
CA HIS A 234 4.67 -2.09 4.48
C HIS A 234 4.32 -1.08 3.39
N SER A 235 3.34 -0.21 3.63
CA SER A 235 2.90 0.79 2.65
C SER A 235 3.94 1.89 2.48
N GLU A 236 4.39 2.49 3.57
CA GLU A 236 5.42 3.53 3.58
C GLU A 236 6.75 3.00 3.03
N LEU A 237 7.16 1.82 3.50
CA LEU A 237 8.38 1.18 3.05
C LEU A 237 8.35 0.90 1.54
N GLY A 238 7.26 0.33 1.04
CA GLY A 238 7.12 0.01 -0.39
C GLY A 238 7.14 1.25 -1.26
N ASN A 239 6.43 2.31 -0.86
CA ASN A 239 6.40 3.58 -1.58
C ASN A 239 7.77 4.28 -1.57
N GLU A 240 8.44 4.36 -0.42
CA GLU A 240 9.76 5.00 -0.32
C GLU A 240 10.85 4.21 -1.05
N LEU A 241 10.82 2.88 -0.99
CA LEU A 241 11.76 2.05 -1.75
C LEU A 241 11.51 2.16 -3.26
N GLY A 242 10.25 2.22 -3.70
CA GLY A 242 9.91 2.45 -5.10
C GLY A 242 10.47 3.78 -5.60
N LYS A 243 10.30 4.86 -4.85
CA LYS A 243 10.85 6.19 -5.19
C LYS A 243 12.39 6.20 -5.19
N GLU A 244 13.04 5.52 -4.26
CA GLU A 244 14.51 5.44 -4.16
C GLU A 244 15.12 4.60 -5.29
N TYR A 245 14.43 3.52 -5.69
CA TYR A 245 14.88 2.57 -6.70
C TYR A 245 13.93 2.53 -7.92
N PRO A 246 13.76 3.63 -8.67
CA PRO A 246 12.77 3.71 -9.76
C PRO A 246 13.10 2.82 -10.96
N HIS A 247 14.24 2.14 -10.95
CA HIS A 247 14.59 1.13 -11.93
C HIS A 247 13.94 -0.23 -11.67
N LEU A 248 13.39 -0.44 -10.47
CA LEU A 248 12.62 -1.63 -10.12
C LEU A 248 11.16 -1.44 -10.55
N ASP A 249 10.54 -2.48 -11.04
CA ASP A 249 9.13 -2.45 -11.46
C ASP A 249 8.19 -2.54 -10.25
N TYR A 250 8.60 -3.29 -9.20
CA TYR A 250 7.82 -3.42 -7.97
C TYR A 250 8.72 -3.71 -6.75
N ILE A 251 8.14 -3.52 -5.57
CA ILE A 251 8.75 -3.90 -4.29
C ILE A 251 7.92 -5.02 -3.65
N ALA A 252 8.58 -6.15 -3.36
CA ALA A 252 8.03 -7.27 -2.61
C ALA A 252 8.50 -7.19 -1.15
N ILE A 253 7.57 -7.02 -0.23
CA ILE A 253 7.83 -6.89 1.20
C ILE A 253 7.38 -8.16 1.89
N MET A 254 8.33 -8.89 2.46
CA MET A 254 8.09 -10.18 3.07
C MET A 254 7.94 -10.10 4.57
N ASN A 255 6.81 -10.55 5.06
CA ASN A 255 6.56 -10.80 6.46
C ASN A 255 6.61 -12.32 6.71
N LEU A 256 7.77 -12.83 7.15
CA LEU A 256 7.97 -14.27 7.37
C LEU A 256 7.12 -14.78 8.53
N GLY A 257 7.02 -14.02 9.62
CA GLY A 257 6.20 -14.41 10.78
C GLY A 257 4.71 -14.50 10.43
N GLY A 258 4.21 -13.52 9.66
CA GLY A 258 2.84 -13.51 9.15
C GLY A 258 2.59 -14.41 7.95
N LYS A 259 3.64 -15.01 7.37
CA LYS A 259 3.59 -15.81 6.13
C LYS A 259 2.85 -15.09 5.00
N LYS A 260 3.17 -13.81 4.81
CA LYS A 260 2.55 -12.94 3.80
C LYS A 260 3.62 -12.21 2.99
N ILE A 261 3.27 -11.88 1.76
CA ILE A 261 4.04 -10.98 0.90
C ILE A 261 3.11 -9.84 0.48
N SER A 262 3.59 -8.61 0.65
CA SER A 262 2.92 -7.41 0.15
C SER A 262 3.69 -6.88 -1.05
N PHE A 263 2.99 -6.49 -2.09
CA PHE A 263 3.58 -5.92 -3.30
C PHE A 263 3.18 -4.45 -3.44
N ARG A 264 4.12 -3.61 -3.85
CA ARG A 264 3.89 -2.18 -4.12
C ARG A 264 4.59 -1.77 -5.40
N THR A 265 3.99 -0.85 -6.15
CA THR A 265 4.63 -0.21 -7.30
C THR A 265 4.26 1.27 -7.38
N ILE A 266 5.21 2.06 -7.87
CA ILE A 266 4.99 3.48 -8.22
C ILE A 266 4.70 3.67 -9.72
N HIS A 267 4.89 2.63 -10.53
CA HIS A 267 4.77 2.67 -11.99
C HIS A 267 3.34 2.44 -12.44
N ASP A 268 2.84 3.25 -13.38
CA ASP A 268 1.45 3.17 -13.87
C ASP A 268 1.21 2.01 -14.83
N ASP A 269 2.28 1.54 -15.46
CA ASP A 269 2.29 0.42 -16.41
C ASP A 269 2.52 -0.95 -15.74
N VAL A 270 2.66 -0.99 -14.42
CA VAL A 270 2.85 -2.23 -13.64
C VAL A 270 1.64 -2.48 -12.75
N ASP A 271 1.03 -3.65 -12.90
CA ASP A 271 -0.08 -4.13 -12.07
C ASP A 271 0.39 -5.22 -11.09
N VAL A 272 0.63 -4.84 -9.83
CA VAL A 272 1.07 -5.79 -8.80
C VAL A 272 -0.05 -6.74 -8.35
N SER A 273 -1.30 -6.49 -8.69
CA SER A 273 -2.38 -7.46 -8.41
C SER A 273 -2.24 -8.71 -9.28
N ALA A 274 -1.75 -8.56 -10.51
CA ALA A 274 -1.39 -9.68 -11.38
C ALA A 274 -0.24 -10.50 -10.77
N VAL A 275 0.81 -9.83 -10.27
CA VAL A 275 1.94 -10.50 -9.58
C VAL A 275 1.46 -11.29 -8.36
N ALA A 276 0.60 -10.70 -7.51
CA ALA A 276 0.02 -11.41 -6.37
C ALA A 276 -0.86 -12.58 -6.79
N GLY A 277 -1.60 -12.42 -7.91
CA GLY A 277 -2.48 -13.44 -8.48
C GLY A 277 -1.77 -14.75 -8.85
N GLU A 278 -0.50 -14.70 -9.29
CA GLU A 278 0.33 -15.90 -9.56
C GLU A 278 0.46 -16.81 -8.33
N PHE A 279 0.37 -16.22 -7.12
CA PHE A 279 0.48 -16.94 -5.85
C PHE A 279 -0.88 -17.13 -5.14
N GLY A 280 -2.00 -16.91 -5.86
CA GLY A 280 -3.34 -17.02 -5.30
C GLY A 280 -3.75 -15.84 -4.41
N GLY A 281 -3.08 -14.70 -4.57
CA GLY A 281 -3.39 -13.44 -3.90
C GLY A 281 -4.19 -12.47 -4.78
N GLY A 282 -4.19 -11.19 -4.42
CA GLY A 282 -4.88 -10.13 -5.15
C GLY A 282 -4.74 -8.78 -4.46
N GLY A 283 -5.54 -7.82 -4.89
CA GLY A 283 -5.55 -6.44 -4.38
C GLY A 283 -5.74 -5.42 -5.50
N HIS A 284 -5.16 -4.24 -5.32
CA HIS A 284 -5.18 -3.16 -6.31
C HIS A 284 -3.92 -3.16 -7.18
N ALA A 285 -3.99 -2.51 -8.35
CA ALA A 285 -2.87 -2.43 -9.29
C ALA A 285 -1.58 -1.86 -8.65
N LYS A 286 -1.70 -0.94 -7.69
CA LYS A 286 -0.56 -0.31 -6.99
C LYS A 286 -0.18 -0.99 -5.67
N ALA A 287 -1.09 -1.77 -5.06
CA ALA A 287 -0.94 -2.39 -3.76
C ALA A 287 -1.69 -3.71 -3.69
N SER A 288 -0.97 -4.81 -3.51
CA SER A 288 -1.54 -6.15 -3.48
C SER A 288 -0.81 -7.03 -2.48
N GLY A 289 -1.25 -8.26 -2.31
CA GLY A 289 -0.59 -9.21 -1.44
C GLY A 289 -1.04 -10.64 -1.65
N CYS A 290 -0.24 -11.57 -1.15
CA CYS A 290 -0.55 -13.00 -1.16
C CYS A 290 -0.09 -13.69 0.13
N SER A 291 -0.62 -14.87 0.39
CA SER A 291 -0.06 -15.78 1.37
C SER A 291 1.23 -16.40 0.82
N MET A 292 2.23 -16.57 1.69
CA MET A 292 3.50 -17.20 1.34
C MET A 292 3.29 -18.71 1.19
N ASN A 293 2.89 -19.14 0.00
CA ASN A 293 2.85 -20.55 -0.38
C ASN A 293 4.25 -21.06 -0.76
N LYS A 294 4.37 -22.33 -1.12
CA LYS A 294 5.67 -22.93 -1.47
C LYS A 294 6.34 -22.26 -2.68
N GLU A 295 5.55 -21.85 -3.64
CA GLU A 295 6.02 -21.20 -4.87
C GLU A 295 6.56 -19.80 -4.59
N ALA A 296 5.80 -18.99 -3.84
CA ALA A 296 6.22 -17.68 -3.38
C ALA A 296 7.46 -17.76 -2.46
N TYR A 297 7.53 -18.76 -1.57
CA TYR A 297 8.71 -19.01 -0.74
C TYR A 297 9.96 -19.29 -1.59
N ASN A 298 9.86 -20.21 -2.55
CA ASN A 298 10.99 -20.54 -3.40
C ASN A 298 11.48 -19.32 -4.19
N ARG A 299 10.57 -18.52 -4.75
CA ARG A 299 10.90 -17.35 -5.58
C ARG A 299 11.48 -16.20 -4.77
N TYR A 300 10.84 -15.81 -3.68
CA TYR A 300 11.18 -14.61 -2.94
C TYR A 300 12.12 -14.83 -1.74
N ILE A 301 12.29 -16.06 -1.28
CA ILE A 301 13.18 -16.39 -0.17
C ILE A 301 14.35 -17.24 -0.66
N GLU A 302 14.10 -18.44 -1.18
CA GLU A 302 15.15 -19.39 -1.48
C GLU A 302 16.08 -18.91 -2.60
N GLN A 303 15.53 -18.33 -3.67
CA GLN A 303 16.32 -17.77 -4.77
C GLN A 303 16.97 -16.44 -4.42
N ALA A 304 16.32 -15.61 -3.58
CA ALA A 304 16.84 -14.31 -3.19
C ALA A 304 17.91 -14.39 -2.10
N PHE A 305 17.85 -15.39 -1.22
CA PHE A 305 18.75 -15.50 -0.06
C PHE A 305 20.24 -15.45 -0.38
N PRO A 306 20.75 -16.06 -1.46
CA PRO A 306 22.17 -15.99 -1.80
C PRO A 306 22.59 -14.67 -2.46
N LEU A 307 21.66 -13.78 -2.79
CA LEU A 307 21.96 -12.53 -3.47
C LEU A 307 22.36 -11.43 -2.47
N ASP A 308 23.23 -10.55 -2.92
CA ASP A 308 23.64 -9.37 -2.15
C ASP A 308 22.60 -8.23 -2.26
N PRO A 309 22.48 -7.40 -1.21
CA PRO A 309 21.69 -6.18 -1.28
C PRO A 309 22.12 -5.26 -2.43
N ILE A 310 21.20 -4.45 -2.96
CA ILE A 310 21.52 -3.45 -3.99
C ILE A 310 22.63 -2.53 -3.51
N LYS A 311 23.65 -2.33 -4.35
CA LYS A 311 24.71 -1.35 -4.09
C LYS A 311 24.09 0.06 -4.15
N PRO A 312 24.18 0.88 -3.09
CA PRO A 312 23.63 2.24 -3.12
C PRO A 312 24.46 3.17 -4.00
N ASP A 313 23.82 4.14 -4.63
CA ASP A 313 24.50 5.22 -5.34
C ASP A 313 25.37 6.04 -4.37
N ALA A 314 26.51 6.52 -4.84
CA ALA A 314 27.30 7.48 -4.09
C ALA A 314 26.55 8.81 -3.92
N PHE A 315 26.44 9.32 -2.69
CA PHE A 315 25.57 10.44 -2.31
C PHE A 315 26.30 11.77 -2.02
N LYS A 316 27.63 11.77 -2.00
CA LYS A 316 28.44 12.97 -1.70
C LYS A 316 29.37 13.35 -2.85
N ASN A 317 29.00 12.99 -4.08
CA ASN A 317 29.82 13.30 -5.23
C ASN A 317 29.74 14.80 -5.59
N THR A 318 30.86 15.34 -6.00
CA THR A 318 31.02 16.69 -6.55
C THR A 318 31.28 16.64 -8.07
N TYR A 319 31.93 15.60 -8.55
CA TYR A 319 32.38 15.45 -9.93
C TYR A 319 31.60 14.40 -10.70
N ASN A 320 31.39 13.23 -10.11
CA ASN A 320 30.61 12.17 -10.75
C ASN A 320 29.11 12.38 -10.49
N LEU A 321 28.52 13.25 -11.26
CA LEU A 321 27.10 13.62 -11.15
C LEU A 321 26.28 12.93 -12.22
N LYS A 322 25.07 12.48 -11.87
CA LYS A 322 24.11 11.90 -12.81
C LYS A 322 23.81 12.86 -13.94
N ASN A 323 23.69 12.33 -15.14
CA ASN A 323 23.40 13.08 -16.37
C ASN A 323 24.39 14.24 -16.65
N SER A 324 25.64 14.09 -16.19
CA SER A 324 26.71 15.06 -16.47
C SER A 324 27.07 15.07 -17.97
N LYS A 325 27.39 16.26 -18.51
CA LYS A 325 27.87 16.43 -19.90
C LYS A 325 29.17 15.66 -20.20
N ASN A 326 29.98 15.41 -19.18
CA ASN A 326 31.21 14.66 -19.26
C ASN A 326 31.04 13.15 -19.09
N GLY A 327 29.78 12.69 -19.01
CA GLY A 327 29.42 11.34 -18.63
C GLY A 327 29.43 11.15 -17.11
N CYS A 328 28.89 10.03 -16.67
CA CYS A 328 28.94 9.59 -15.28
C CYS A 328 29.26 8.11 -15.19
N LEU A 329 30.03 7.75 -14.18
CA LEU A 329 30.58 6.42 -14.00
C LEU A 329 29.78 5.64 -12.97
N TYR A 330 29.49 4.40 -13.31
CA TYR A 330 28.85 3.41 -12.44
C TYR A 330 29.83 2.27 -12.15
N GLU A 331 29.71 1.64 -11.00
CA GLU A 331 30.55 0.54 -10.56
C GLU A 331 29.69 -0.56 -9.93
N ASN A 332 29.89 -1.82 -10.34
CA ASN A 332 29.26 -2.96 -9.72
C ASN A 332 30.04 -3.46 -8.48
N ARG A 333 29.62 -4.59 -7.87
CA ARG A 333 30.31 -5.16 -6.72
C ARG A 333 31.68 -5.79 -7.08
N ASP A 334 31.81 -6.26 -8.30
CA ASP A 334 33.03 -6.85 -8.84
C ASP A 334 34.05 -5.78 -9.28
N ARG A 335 33.71 -4.50 -9.10
CA ARG A 335 34.48 -3.31 -9.52
C ARG A 335 34.55 -3.11 -11.03
N ASP A 336 33.69 -3.75 -11.80
CA ASP A 336 33.53 -3.42 -13.21
C ASP A 336 32.97 -2.01 -13.36
N LEU A 337 33.48 -1.26 -14.35
CA LEU A 337 33.14 0.14 -14.53
C LEU A 337 32.30 0.34 -15.80
N TYR A 338 31.27 1.15 -15.70
CA TYR A 338 30.31 1.45 -16.76
C TYR A 338 30.15 2.97 -16.87
N LEU A 339 30.61 3.57 -17.98
CA LEU A 339 30.46 4.99 -18.25
C LEU A 339 29.18 5.23 -19.05
N ILE A 340 28.24 5.98 -18.50
CA ILE A 340 27.10 6.52 -19.25
C ILE A 340 27.48 7.86 -19.82
N TYR A 341 27.38 8.04 -21.14
CA TYR A 341 27.72 9.27 -21.85
C TYR A 341 26.73 9.54 -22.97
N THR A 342 26.74 10.76 -23.53
CA THR A 342 25.87 11.18 -24.63
C THR A 342 26.69 11.69 -25.82
N ASP A 343 26.18 11.45 -27.04
CA ASP A 343 26.70 12.03 -28.27
C ASP A 343 25.92 13.32 -28.69
N ARG A 344 25.13 13.89 -27.79
CA ARG A 344 24.21 15.03 -27.88
C ARG A 344 22.76 14.67 -28.18
N THR A 345 22.47 13.51 -28.78
CA THR A 345 21.13 13.08 -29.16
C THR A 345 20.67 11.82 -28.45
N ARG A 346 21.60 10.92 -28.14
CA ARG A 346 21.36 9.60 -27.57
C ARG A 346 22.36 9.31 -26.47
N TYR A 347 21.98 8.40 -25.58
CA TYR A 347 22.84 7.92 -24.51
C TYR A 347 23.41 6.55 -24.81
N PHE A 348 24.61 6.30 -24.28
CA PHE A 348 25.35 5.05 -24.46
C PHE A 348 25.97 4.63 -23.14
N VAL A 349 26.17 3.33 -22.98
CA VAL A 349 26.92 2.75 -21.86
C VAL A 349 28.18 2.12 -22.42
N GLN A 350 29.33 2.52 -21.90
CA GLN A 350 30.64 1.94 -22.22
C GLN A 350 31.14 1.14 -21.03
N GLN A 351 31.32 -0.18 -21.20
CA GLN A 351 31.96 -1.03 -20.23
C GLN A 351 33.49 -1.08 -20.50
N GLU A 352 34.26 -0.39 -19.71
CA GLU A 352 35.74 -0.28 -19.89
C GLU A 352 36.16 -0.29 -21.38
N SER A 353 37.00 -1.23 -21.78
CA SER A 353 37.46 -1.33 -23.20
C SER A 353 36.69 -2.36 -24.02
N LYS A 354 35.55 -2.89 -23.52
CA LYS A 354 34.96 -4.08 -24.09
C LYS A 354 33.74 -3.81 -24.97
N GLU A 355 32.67 -3.33 -24.42
CA GLU A 355 31.39 -3.32 -25.11
C GLU A 355 30.68 -1.99 -24.96
N ARG A 356 30.04 -1.54 -26.04
CA ARG A 356 29.19 -0.35 -26.07
C ARG A 356 27.75 -0.77 -26.22
N HIS A 357 26.92 -0.39 -25.28
CA HIS A 357 25.48 -0.63 -25.31
C HIS A 357 24.70 0.63 -25.64
N GLY A 358 23.53 0.47 -26.24
CA GLY A 358 22.67 1.55 -26.73
C GLY A 358 22.55 1.56 -28.26
N PRO A 359 21.95 2.59 -28.84
CA PRO A 359 21.58 3.86 -28.21
C PRO A 359 20.35 3.76 -27.29
N PHE A 360 20.33 4.58 -26.23
CA PHE A 360 19.19 4.80 -25.35
C PHE A 360 18.60 6.19 -25.58
N ASP A 361 17.28 6.32 -25.47
CA ASP A 361 16.57 7.57 -25.75
C ASP A 361 16.70 8.60 -24.63
N SER A 362 16.98 8.16 -23.40
CA SER A 362 17.20 9.04 -22.23
C SER A 362 18.32 8.55 -21.31
N PHE A 363 18.77 9.43 -20.42
CA PHE A 363 19.71 9.09 -19.38
C PHE A 363 19.13 8.02 -18.44
N GLU A 364 17.87 8.18 -18.06
CA GLU A 364 17.15 7.28 -17.16
C GLU A 364 17.05 5.87 -17.76
N ALA A 365 16.86 5.74 -19.07
CA ALA A 365 16.86 4.46 -19.76
C ALA A 365 18.24 3.78 -19.72
N ALA A 366 19.32 4.55 -19.93
CA ALA A 366 20.69 4.04 -19.81
C ALA A 366 21.04 3.67 -18.37
N GLU A 367 20.63 4.50 -17.39
CA GLU A 367 20.82 4.21 -15.97
C GLU A 367 20.03 2.96 -15.54
N ARG A 368 18.79 2.85 -15.96
CA ARG A 368 17.96 1.65 -15.71
C ARG A 368 18.63 0.39 -16.23
N PHE A 369 19.16 0.43 -17.44
CA PHE A 369 19.89 -0.69 -18.04
C PHE A 369 21.11 -1.09 -17.17
N VAL A 370 21.98 -0.15 -16.81
CA VAL A 370 23.18 -0.43 -16.02
C VAL A 370 22.86 -1.01 -14.64
N LYS A 371 21.82 -0.48 -14.00
CA LYS A 371 21.38 -0.95 -12.68
C LYS A 371 20.77 -2.34 -12.73
N ARG A 372 19.96 -2.63 -13.77
CA ARG A 372 19.28 -3.92 -13.93
C ARG A 372 20.24 -5.02 -14.34
N GLU A 373 20.98 -4.80 -15.41
CA GLU A 373 21.82 -5.86 -16.01
C GLU A 373 23.09 -6.12 -15.21
N TYR A 374 23.67 -5.11 -14.58
CA TYR A 374 24.98 -5.24 -13.94
C TYR A 374 24.96 -5.01 -12.42
N GLY A 375 23.82 -4.67 -11.82
CA GLY A 375 23.74 -4.31 -10.41
C GLY A 375 24.66 -3.15 -10.03
N ALA A 376 25.02 -2.28 -11.01
CA ALA A 376 25.96 -1.20 -10.81
C ALA A 376 25.28 0.04 -10.22
N ALA A 377 26.02 0.77 -9.38
CA ALA A 377 25.57 2.00 -8.75
C ALA A 377 26.52 3.15 -9.11
N LEU A 378 26.06 4.40 -8.98
CA LEU A 378 26.88 5.58 -9.24
C LEU A 378 28.17 5.49 -8.41
N ALA A 379 29.31 5.50 -9.08
CA ALA A 379 30.63 5.37 -8.46
C ALA A 379 31.01 6.65 -7.69
N ARG A 380 31.89 6.53 -6.71
CA ARG A 380 32.43 7.67 -5.96
C ARG A 380 33.34 8.53 -6.82
N ASP A 381 33.55 9.79 -6.42
CA ASP A 381 34.42 10.74 -7.12
C ASP A 381 35.84 10.25 -7.28
N ASP A 382 36.41 9.58 -6.27
CA ASP A 382 37.78 9.03 -6.35
C ASP A 382 37.89 7.97 -7.47
N VAL A 383 36.91 7.09 -7.62
CA VAL A 383 36.89 6.09 -8.71
C VAL A 383 36.71 6.76 -10.08
N TYR A 384 35.85 7.76 -10.15
CA TYR A 384 35.58 8.49 -11.41
C TYR A 384 36.80 9.29 -11.88
N ILE A 385 37.47 9.99 -10.97
CA ILE A 385 38.70 10.75 -11.28
C ILE A 385 39.78 9.81 -11.79
N SER A 386 40.02 8.70 -11.06
CA SER A 386 41.02 7.70 -11.47
C SER A 386 40.70 7.09 -12.85
N TYR A 387 39.43 6.86 -13.13
CA TYR A 387 39.00 6.38 -14.45
C TYR A 387 39.31 7.38 -15.57
N LEU A 388 39.01 8.67 -15.35
CA LEU A 388 39.30 9.73 -16.34
C LEU A 388 40.80 9.93 -16.56
N GLU A 389 41.59 9.88 -15.48
CA GLU A 389 43.05 9.95 -15.59
C GLU A 389 43.60 8.82 -16.46
N ASN A 390 43.13 7.58 -16.25
CA ASN A 390 43.53 6.44 -17.06
C ASN A 390 43.20 6.60 -18.55
N ILE A 391 42.04 7.16 -18.89
CA ILE A 391 41.67 7.43 -20.29
C ILE A 391 42.62 8.48 -20.91
N VAL A 392 42.89 9.56 -20.19
CA VAL A 392 43.76 10.65 -20.69
C VAL A 392 45.19 10.16 -20.89
N PHE A 393 45.71 9.33 -19.99
CA PHE A 393 47.06 8.79 -20.11
C PHE A 393 47.16 7.68 -21.16
N SER A 394 46.12 6.86 -21.34
CA SER A 394 46.08 5.81 -22.37
C SER A 394 45.94 6.38 -23.79
N GLY A 395 45.30 7.54 -23.95
CA GLY A 395 45.17 8.22 -25.23
C GLY A 395 46.38 9.04 -25.67
N ARG A 396 47.47 9.06 -24.88
CA ARG A 396 48.74 9.75 -25.20
C ARG A 396 49.86 8.82 -25.71
N ASN A 397 49.59 7.52 -25.76
CA ASN A 397 50.45 6.51 -26.36
C ASN A 397 49.83 6.04 -27.69
#